data_47ca4d8c4ade2ade6fb7544ef4916cc7
#
_entry.id   47ca4d8c4ade2ade6fb7544ef4916cc7
#
_cell.length_a   1.000
_cell.length_b   1.000
_cell.length_c   1.000
_cell.angle_alpha   90.00
_cell.angle_beta   90.00
_cell.angle_gamma   90.00
#
_symmetry.space_group_name_H-M   'P 1'
#
loop_
_entity.id
_entity.type
_entity.pdbx_description
1 polymer ?
#
loop_
_entity_poly.entity_id
_entity_poly.type
_entity_poly.pdbx_seq_one_letter_code
_entity_poly.pdbx_strand_id
1 'polypeptide(L)'
;MKNWEENKVEELLDILKGLKPGVDFENVKNLIEDRLLDSLDVMNLTVELNDEFDIEITPLDILPENFKSIETIYALITRLQDEG
;
A
#
# COMPACT_ATOMS: atom_id res chain seq x y z
N MET A 1 15.02 14.30 3.99
CA MET A 1 13.85 14.14 4.86
C MET A 1 12.62 13.88 4.02
N LYS A 2 11.88 12.85 4.37
CA LYS A 2 10.66 12.52 3.64
C LYS A 2 9.55 13.49 4.01
N ASN A 3 8.87 14.00 3.02
CA ASN A 3 7.78 14.94 3.22
C ASN A 3 6.44 14.21 3.06
N TRP A 4 6.16 13.33 4.01
CA TRP A 4 4.96 12.51 3.97
C TRP A 4 3.74 13.30 4.39
N GLU A 5 2.65 13.09 3.68
CA GLU A 5 1.37 13.64 4.07
C GLU A 5 0.74 12.70 5.10
N GLU A 6 0.56 13.21 6.31
CA GLU A 6 0.03 12.40 7.41
C GLU A 6 -1.33 11.77 7.07
N ASN A 7 -2.21 12.55 6.44
CA ASN A 7 -3.53 12.06 6.07
C ASN A 7 -3.47 10.89 5.11
N LYS A 8 -2.54 10.95 4.15
CA LYS A 8 -2.37 9.87 3.16
C LYS A 8 -1.85 8.61 3.84
N VAL A 9 -0.89 8.76 4.76
CA VAL A 9 -0.34 7.62 5.49
C VAL A 9 -1.41 7.00 6.38
N GLU A 10 -2.20 7.82 7.07
CA GLU A 10 -3.27 7.32 7.93
C GLU A 10 -4.33 6.58 7.13
N GLU A 11 -4.70 7.10 5.97
CA GLU A 11 -5.68 6.43 5.11
C GLU A 11 -5.15 5.08 4.63
N LEU A 12 -3.86 5.03 4.25
CA LEU A 12 -3.23 3.79 3.84
C LEU A 12 -3.21 2.78 4.99
N LEU A 13 -2.84 3.22 6.19
CA LEU A 13 -2.82 2.35 7.36
C LEU A 13 -4.22 1.83 7.70
N ASP A 14 -5.23 2.68 7.60
CA ASP A 14 -6.60 2.27 7.86
C ASP A 14 -7.07 1.18 6.89
N ILE A 15 -6.70 1.32 5.62
CA ILE A 15 -7.04 0.31 4.61
C ILE A 15 -6.35 -1.02 4.95
N LEU A 16 -5.06 -0.98 5.28
CA LEU A 16 -4.30 -2.18 5.62
C LEU A 16 -4.85 -2.84 6.88
N LYS A 17 -5.17 -2.06 7.89
CA LYS A 17 -5.73 -2.60 9.13
C LYS A 17 -7.11 -3.21 8.92
N GLY A 18 -7.86 -2.68 7.97
CA GLY A 18 -9.16 -3.26 7.60
C GLY A 18 -9.00 -4.61 6.92
N LEU A 19 -7.95 -4.79 6.13
CA LEU A 19 -7.68 -6.05 5.45
C LEU A 19 -7.06 -7.09 6.37
N LYS A 20 -6.16 -6.68 7.26
CA LYS A 20 -5.43 -7.55 8.16
C LYS A 20 -5.39 -6.97 9.57
N PRO A 21 -6.48 -7.10 10.34
CA PRO A 21 -6.50 -6.59 11.69
C PRO A 21 -5.45 -7.26 12.57
N GLY A 22 -4.86 -6.49 13.46
CA GLY A 22 -3.90 -7.02 14.41
C GLY A 22 -2.45 -7.06 13.94
N VAL A 23 -2.19 -6.63 12.70
CA VAL A 23 -0.83 -6.54 12.18
C VAL A 23 -0.29 -5.13 12.42
N ASP A 24 0.94 -5.05 12.91
CA ASP A 24 1.62 -3.77 13.11
C ASP A 24 2.38 -3.39 11.84
N PHE A 25 1.66 -2.84 10.89
CA PHE A 25 2.22 -2.50 9.57
C PHE A 25 3.34 -1.47 9.64
N GLU A 26 3.34 -0.63 10.65
CA GLU A 26 4.35 0.43 10.78
C GLU A 26 5.74 -0.13 11.05
N ASN A 27 5.82 -1.30 11.67
CA ASN A 27 7.08 -1.93 12.05
C ASN A 27 7.50 -3.10 11.16
N VAL A 28 6.68 -3.45 10.17
CA VAL A 28 7.00 -4.55 9.26
C VAL A 28 7.92 -4.03 8.15
N LYS A 29 9.02 -4.74 7.91
CA LYS A 29 9.98 -4.36 6.87
C LYS A 29 9.64 -4.96 5.52
N ASN A 30 9.04 -6.14 5.51
CA ASN A 30 8.70 -6.79 4.24
C ASN A 30 7.40 -7.58 4.40
N LEU A 31 6.31 -6.98 3.95
CA LEU A 31 4.97 -7.58 4.05
C LEU A 31 4.84 -8.86 3.25
N ILE A 32 5.56 -8.96 2.13
CA ILE A 32 5.48 -10.13 1.26
C ILE A 32 6.28 -11.29 1.84
N GLU A 33 7.54 -11.04 2.24
CA GLU A 33 8.39 -12.08 2.81
C GLU A 33 7.85 -12.61 4.12
N ASP A 34 7.27 -11.74 4.94
CA ASP A 34 6.68 -12.13 6.22
C ASP A 34 5.31 -12.76 6.06
N ARG A 35 4.84 -12.89 4.81
CA ARG A 35 3.57 -13.51 4.45
C ARG A 35 2.35 -12.84 5.09
N LEU A 36 2.46 -11.55 5.32
CA LEU A 36 1.36 -10.76 5.84
C LEU A 36 0.38 -10.37 4.74
N LEU A 37 0.85 -10.31 3.49
CA LEU A 37 0.02 -10.07 2.31
C LEU A 37 0.24 -11.20 1.32
N ASP A 38 -0.83 -11.90 0.96
CA ASP A 38 -0.79 -12.88 -0.12
C ASP A 38 -1.36 -12.25 -1.40
N SER A 39 -1.48 -13.05 -2.47
CA SER A 39 -1.95 -12.55 -3.77
C SER A 39 -3.35 -11.96 -3.68
N LEU A 40 -4.23 -12.61 -2.93
CA LEU A 40 -5.61 -12.13 -2.77
C LEU A 40 -5.64 -10.82 -1.99
N ASP A 41 -4.83 -10.73 -0.93
CA ASP A 41 -4.74 -9.51 -0.13
C ASP A 41 -4.23 -8.34 -0.98
N VAL A 42 -3.23 -8.59 -1.83
CA VAL A 42 -2.69 -7.56 -2.71
C VAL A 42 -3.76 -7.09 -3.70
N MET A 43 -4.53 -8.02 -4.26
CA MET A 43 -5.61 -7.65 -5.17
C MET A 43 -6.67 -6.81 -4.48
N ASN A 44 -7.09 -7.21 -3.28
CA ASN A 44 -8.06 -6.43 -2.51
C ASN A 44 -7.50 -5.06 -2.15
N LEU A 45 -6.23 -5.02 -1.80
CA LEU A 45 -5.58 -3.77 -1.46
C LEU A 45 -5.55 -2.82 -2.66
N THR A 46 -5.24 -3.33 -3.86
CA THR A 46 -5.20 -2.47 -5.05
C THR A 46 -6.56 -1.86 -5.34
N VAL A 47 -7.63 -2.61 -5.18
CA VAL A 47 -8.98 -2.10 -5.38
C VAL A 47 -9.28 -0.97 -4.40
N GLU A 48 -8.95 -1.18 -3.13
CA GLU A 48 -9.18 -0.16 -2.10
C GLU A 48 -8.34 1.09 -2.34
N LEU A 49 -7.07 0.92 -2.72
CA LEU A 49 -6.19 2.05 -2.98
C LEU A 49 -6.64 2.85 -4.20
N ASN A 50 -7.06 2.16 -5.26
CA ASN A 50 -7.54 2.84 -6.46
C ASN A 50 -8.75 3.71 -6.14
N ASP A 51 -9.66 3.19 -5.31
CA ASP A 51 -10.86 3.90 -4.93
C ASP A 51 -10.56 5.08 -3.99
N GLU A 52 -9.75 4.84 -2.98
CA GLU A 52 -9.46 5.84 -1.94
C GLU A 52 -8.62 7.00 -2.46
N PHE A 53 -7.63 6.71 -3.30
CA PHE A 53 -6.66 7.70 -3.76
C PHE A 53 -6.89 8.15 -5.21
N ASP A 54 -7.93 7.64 -5.84
CA ASP A 54 -8.28 7.96 -7.22
C ASP A 54 -7.09 7.73 -8.17
N ILE A 55 -6.50 6.54 -8.06
CA ILE A 55 -5.36 6.12 -8.88
C ILE A 55 -5.74 4.83 -9.61
N GLU A 56 -4.87 4.41 -10.54
CA GLU A 56 -5.06 3.16 -11.24
C GLU A 56 -3.79 2.32 -11.15
N ILE A 57 -3.80 1.36 -10.23
CA ILE A 57 -2.73 0.39 -10.11
C ILE A 57 -3.00 -0.72 -11.13
N THR A 58 -2.08 -0.91 -12.06
CA THR A 58 -2.21 -1.92 -13.11
C THR A 58 -1.44 -3.19 -12.73
N PRO A 59 -1.66 -4.31 -13.45
CA PRO A 59 -0.87 -5.51 -13.21
C PRO A 59 0.64 -5.28 -13.32
N LEU A 60 1.07 -4.30 -14.12
CA LEU A 60 2.49 -3.97 -14.25
C LEU A 60 3.06 -3.36 -12.97
N ASP A 61 2.21 -2.79 -12.14
CA ASP A 61 2.62 -2.17 -10.88
C ASP A 61 2.57 -3.15 -9.71
N ILE A 62 1.93 -4.31 -9.90
CA ILE A 62 1.80 -5.30 -8.83
C ILE A 62 3.06 -6.15 -8.77
N LEU A 63 4.08 -5.57 -8.18
CA LEU A 63 5.39 -6.21 -8.00
C LEU A 63 5.67 -6.34 -6.51
N PRO A 64 6.34 -7.43 -6.09
CA PRO A 64 6.67 -7.57 -4.65
C PRO A 64 7.40 -6.36 -4.09
N GLU A 65 8.28 -5.75 -4.86
CA GLU A 65 9.04 -4.59 -4.42
C GLU A 65 8.17 -3.36 -4.15
N ASN A 66 6.99 -3.29 -4.75
CA ASN A 66 6.06 -2.17 -4.54
C ASN A 66 5.15 -2.36 -3.33
N PHE A 67 5.03 -3.59 -2.85
CA PHE A 67 4.11 -3.92 -1.76
C PHE A 67 4.81 -4.49 -0.53
N LYS A 68 6.11 -4.31 -0.42
CA LYS A 68 6.84 -4.91 0.70
C LYS A 68 6.73 -4.12 2.00
N SER A 69 6.44 -2.84 1.93
CA SER A 69 6.33 -2.02 3.14
C SER A 69 5.41 -0.83 2.90
N ILE A 70 5.05 -0.16 4.00
CA ILE A 70 4.25 1.06 3.91
C ILE A 70 4.95 2.10 3.06
N GLU A 71 6.27 2.21 3.20
CA GLU A 71 7.05 3.18 2.44
C GLU A 71 6.95 2.94 0.93
N THR A 72 7.05 1.68 0.50
CA THR A 72 6.99 1.36 -0.92
C THR A 72 5.58 1.55 -1.48
N ILE A 73 4.56 1.20 -0.70
CA ILE A 73 3.18 1.40 -1.12
C ILE A 73 2.87 2.90 -1.23
N TYR A 74 3.31 3.67 -0.25
CA TYR A 74 3.14 5.13 -0.27
C TYR A 74 3.81 5.74 -1.50
N ALA A 75 5.04 5.29 -1.81
CA ALA A 75 5.75 5.78 -2.98
C ALA A 75 5.02 5.45 -4.27
N LEU A 76 4.44 4.26 -4.37
CA LEU A 76 3.64 3.87 -5.53
C LEU A 76 2.42 4.77 -5.68
N ILE A 77 1.69 5.00 -4.61
CA ILE A 77 0.51 5.87 -4.63
C ILE A 77 0.88 7.27 -5.11
N THR A 78 1.94 7.83 -4.53
CA THR A 78 2.39 9.18 -4.88
C THR A 78 2.79 9.27 -6.35
N ARG A 79 3.52 8.28 -6.84
CA ARG A 79 3.93 8.25 -8.24
C ARG A 79 2.72 8.23 -9.17
N LEU A 80 1.75 7.40 -8.88
CA LEU A 80 0.55 7.28 -9.72
C LEU A 80 -0.32 8.53 -9.66
N GLN A 81 -0.37 9.20 -8.51
CA GLN A 81 -1.07 10.47 -8.40
C GLN A 81 -0.42 11.55 -9.25
N ASP A 82 0.91 11.55 -9.31
CA ASP A 82 1.65 12.51 -10.12
C ASP A 82 1.51 12.24 -11.61
N GLU A 83 1.39 10.98 -12.00
CA GLU A 83 1.21 10.59 -13.41
C GLU A 83 -0.22 10.81 -13.89
N GLY A 84 -1.15 10.76 -12.97
CA GLY A 84 -2.56 10.93 -13.27
C GLY A 84 -2.94 12.38 -13.39
#